data_e9b4910326209ee977c4ddcd089c5f93
#
_entry.id   e9b4910326209ee977c4ddcd089c5f93
#
_cell.length_a   1.000
_cell.length_b   1.000
_cell.length_c   1.000
_cell.angle_alpha   90.00
_cell.angle_beta   90.00
_cell.angle_gamma   90.00
#
_symmetry.space_group_name_H-M   'P 1'
#
loop_
_entity.id
_entity.type
_entity.pdbx_description
1 polymer ?
#
loop_
_entity_poly.entity_id
_entity_poly.type
_entity_poly.pdbx_seq_one_letter_code
_entity_poly.pdbx_strand_id
1 'polypeptide(L)'
;MMKICIEASFSCLWEEIEASVKADLSGEAADFIDQYSLLKETEKTFILICNLNSFDAFIKWAHKPNVQEVYNSMGVKLKIYSMSLIER
;
A
#
# COMPACT_ATOMS: atom_id res chain seq x y z
N MET A 1 11.81 11.12 6.58
CA MET A 1 10.61 10.25 6.48
C MET A 1 9.60 10.86 5.53
N MET A 2 9.03 10.07 4.65
CA MET A 2 8.07 10.52 3.66
C MET A 2 6.69 9.95 3.97
N LYS A 3 5.66 10.79 3.94
CA LYS A 3 4.29 10.33 4.05
C LYS A 3 3.70 10.18 2.66
N ILE A 4 3.07 9.04 2.39
CA ILE A 4 2.41 8.77 1.12
C ILE A 4 0.96 8.35 1.33
N CYS A 5 0.17 8.56 0.28
CA CYS A 5 -1.20 8.06 0.18
C CYS A 5 -1.29 7.16 -1.05
N ILE A 6 -1.75 5.95 -0.87
CA ILE A 6 -1.97 5.01 -1.95
C ILE A 6 -3.47 4.84 -2.15
N GLU A 7 -3.95 5.18 -3.34
CA GLU A 7 -5.32 4.85 -3.75
C GLU A 7 -5.25 3.60 -4.61
N ALA A 8 -6.03 2.59 -4.26
CA ALA A 8 -5.99 1.32 -4.98
C ALA A 8 -7.39 0.85 -5.32
N SER A 9 -7.52 0.25 -6.49
CA SER A 9 -8.70 -0.51 -6.89
C SER A 9 -8.31 -1.97 -7.06
N PHE A 10 -9.28 -2.86 -6.90
CA PHE A 10 -9.04 -4.30 -6.98
C PHE A 10 -10.30 -5.01 -7.48
N SER A 11 -10.15 -6.25 -7.94
CA SER A 11 -11.26 -7.04 -8.46
C SER A 11 -11.66 -8.21 -7.56
N CYS A 12 -10.81 -8.56 -6.59
CA CYS A 12 -11.11 -9.63 -5.64
C CYS A 12 -12.03 -9.13 -4.51
N LEU A 13 -12.31 -9.99 -3.53
CA LEU A 13 -13.07 -9.60 -2.35
C LEU A 13 -12.23 -8.73 -1.42
N TRP A 14 -12.90 -7.81 -0.72
CA TRP A 14 -12.21 -6.95 0.26
C TRP A 14 -11.41 -7.76 1.28
N GLU A 15 -12.00 -8.84 1.79
CA GLU A 15 -11.34 -9.68 2.80
C GLU A 15 -10.02 -10.26 2.29
N GLU A 16 -9.95 -10.58 1.01
CA GLU A 16 -8.73 -11.12 0.40
C GLU A 16 -7.64 -10.06 0.28
N ILE A 17 -8.01 -8.87 -0.21
CA ILE A 17 -7.02 -7.78 -0.36
C ILE A 17 -6.58 -7.26 1.00
N GLU A 18 -7.49 -7.14 1.95
CA GLU A 18 -7.17 -6.70 3.31
C GLU A 18 -6.16 -7.64 3.95
N ALA A 19 -6.39 -8.95 3.86
CA ALA A 19 -5.48 -9.94 4.43
C ALA A 19 -4.10 -9.86 3.79
N SER A 20 -4.02 -9.69 2.48
CA SER A 20 -2.76 -9.59 1.76
C SER A 20 -1.99 -8.34 2.15
N VAL A 21 -2.66 -7.20 2.20
CA VAL A 21 -2.03 -5.93 2.58
C VAL A 21 -1.52 -5.98 4.02
N LYS A 22 -2.34 -6.47 4.95
CA LYS A 22 -1.95 -6.58 6.36
C LYS A 22 -0.79 -7.55 6.56
N ALA A 23 -0.76 -8.65 5.81
CA ALA A 23 0.34 -9.60 5.88
C ALA A 23 1.65 -8.93 5.43
N ASP A 24 1.62 -8.15 4.36
CA ASP A 24 2.80 -7.44 3.87
C ASP A 24 3.24 -6.36 4.86
N LEU A 25 2.30 -5.62 5.44
CA LEU A 25 2.60 -4.54 6.39
C LEU A 25 3.17 -5.07 7.71
N SER A 26 2.89 -6.31 8.06
CA SER A 26 3.49 -6.97 9.24
C SER A 26 4.68 -7.86 8.88
N GLY A 27 4.96 -8.03 7.59
CA GLY A 27 6.06 -8.85 7.07
C GLY A 27 7.18 -8.00 6.47
N GLU A 28 7.46 -8.21 5.19
CA GLU A 28 8.57 -7.53 4.51
C GLU A 28 8.45 -6.02 4.53
N ALA A 29 7.25 -5.48 4.35
CA ALA A 29 7.05 -4.03 4.29
C ALA A 29 7.24 -3.36 5.65
N ALA A 30 7.22 -4.10 6.75
CA ALA A 30 7.43 -3.55 8.08
C ALA A 30 8.80 -2.89 8.24
N ASP A 31 9.79 -3.28 7.43
CA ASP A 31 11.14 -2.74 7.50
C ASP A 31 11.22 -1.28 7.03
N PHE A 32 10.30 -0.85 6.18
CA PHE A 32 10.35 0.50 5.61
C PHE A 32 9.04 1.27 5.75
N ILE A 33 7.98 0.65 6.26
CA ILE A 33 6.71 1.33 6.57
C ILE A 33 6.58 1.40 8.09
N ASP A 34 6.47 2.63 8.61
CA ASP A 34 6.37 2.83 10.05
C ASP A 34 4.93 2.79 10.55
N GLN A 35 4.17 3.77 10.17
CA GLN A 35 2.80 3.90 10.62
C GLN A 35 1.88 3.86 9.42
N TYR A 36 0.75 3.20 9.56
CA TYR A 36 -0.18 3.14 8.45
C TYR A 36 -1.63 3.20 8.93
N SER A 37 -2.50 3.67 8.04
CA SER A 37 -3.94 3.58 8.17
C SER A 37 -4.49 2.98 6.89
N LEU A 38 -5.20 1.86 7.00
CA LEU A 38 -5.83 1.19 5.86
C LEU A 38 -7.33 1.42 5.95
N LEU A 39 -7.87 2.07 4.93
CA LEU A 39 -9.28 2.48 4.90
C LEU A 39 -9.97 1.86 3.70
N LYS A 40 -11.07 1.14 3.95
CA LYS A 40 -11.95 0.66 2.89
C LYS A 40 -12.77 1.85 2.41
N GLU A 41 -12.59 2.25 1.16
CA GLU A 41 -13.31 3.38 0.58
C GLU A 41 -14.62 2.94 -0.05
N THR A 42 -14.55 1.91 -0.91
CA THR A 42 -15.72 1.27 -1.52
C THR A 42 -15.51 -0.23 -1.49
N GLU A 43 -16.46 -0.99 -2.06
CA GLU A 43 -16.32 -2.46 -2.15
C GLU A 43 -15.10 -2.89 -2.96
N LYS A 44 -14.61 -2.05 -3.86
CA LYS A 44 -13.51 -2.38 -4.77
C LYS A 44 -12.37 -1.36 -4.74
N THR A 45 -12.35 -0.46 -3.75
CA THR A 45 -11.26 0.52 -3.61
C THR A 45 -10.88 0.69 -2.15
N PHE A 46 -9.59 0.98 -1.93
CA PHE A 46 -9.10 1.31 -0.58
C PHE A 46 -8.08 2.45 -0.65
N ILE A 47 -7.83 3.04 0.51
CA ILE A 47 -6.81 4.06 0.69
C ILE A 47 -5.88 3.58 1.79
N LEU A 48 -4.57 3.63 1.52
CA LEU A 48 -3.54 3.34 2.50
C LEU A 48 -2.69 4.60 2.68
N ILE A 49 -2.69 5.13 3.89
CA ILE A 49 -1.83 6.27 4.25
C ILE A 49 -0.74 5.74 5.17
N CYS A 50 0.50 6.01 4.84
CA CYS A 50 1.62 5.50 5.65
C CYS A 50 2.84 6.41 5.60
N ASN A 51 3.71 6.21 6.57
CA ASN A 51 5.03 6.84 6.62
C ASN A 51 6.09 5.87 6.14
N LEU A 52 6.94 6.31 5.23
CA LEU A 52 8.04 5.51 4.69
C LEU A 52 9.37 5.96 5.28
N ASN A 53 10.17 5.02 5.77
CA ASN A 53 11.55 5.25 6.16
C ASN A 53 12.46 5.39 4.95
N SER A 54 12.16 4.64 3.89
CA SER A 54 12.93 4.62 2.67
C SER A 54 12.00 4.41 1.48
N PHE A 55 11.90 5.43 0.65
CA PHE A 55 11.13 5.34 -0.59
C PHE A 55 11.77 4.34 -1.55
N ASP A 56 13.10 4.32 -1.61
CA ASP A 56 13.83 3.37 -2.46
C ASP A 56 13.53 1.93 -2.07
N ALA A 57 13.52 1.62 -0.77
CA ALA A 57 13.20 0.28 -0.30
C ALA A 57 11.76 -0.12 -0.66
N PHE A 58 10.83 0.82 -0.53
CA PHE A 58 9.43 0.59 -0.90
C PHE A 58 9.30 0.26 -2.39
N ILE A 59 9.94 1.05 -3.26
CA ILE A 59 9.89 0.83 -4.71
C ILE A 59 10.53 -0.49 -5.09
N LYS A 60 11.68 -0.82 -4.50
CA LYS A 60 12.35 -2.11 -4.75
C LYS A 60 11.45 -3.28 -4.37
N TRP A 61 10.81 -3.20 -3.21
CA TRP A 61 9.89 -4.24 -2.77
C TRP A 61 8.68 -4.36 -3.69
N ALA A 62 8.08 -3.23 -4.06
CA ALA A 62 6.90 -3.21 -4.92
C ALA A 62 7.18 -3.77 -6.32
N HIS A 63 8.44 -3.72 -6.78
CA HIS A 63 8.83 -4.26 -8.10
C HIS A 63 9.30 -5.70 -8.06
N LYS A 64 9.33 -6.35 -6.89
CA LYS A 64 9.66 -7.77 -6.83
C LYS A 64 8.64 -8.58 -7.62
N PRO A 65 9.09 -9.54 -8.46
CA PRO A 65 8.15 -10.33 -9.29
C PRO A 65 7.07 -11.04 -8.48
N ASN A 66 7.40 -11.58 -7.31
CA ASN A 66 6.44 -12.28 -6.47
C ASN A 66 5.39 -11.33 -5.88
N VAL A 67 5.78 -10.11 -5.55
CA VAL A 67 4.84 -9.09 -5.04
C VAL A 67 3.89 -8.66 -6.16
N GLN A 68 4.44 -8.35 -7.34
CA GLN A 68 3.63 -7.94 -8.49
C GLN A 68 2.65 -9.03 -8.91
N GLU A 69 3.10 -10.28 -8.92
CA GLU A 69 2.26 -11.41 -9.30
C GLU A 69 1.04 -11.53 -8.39
N VAL A 70 1.24 -11.44 -7.07
CA VAL A 70 0.16 -11.53 -6.10
C VAL A 70 -0.87 -10.41 -6.32
N TYR A 71 -0.42 -9.17 -6.40
CA TYR A 71 -1.34 -8.04 -6.55
C TYR A 71 -1.97 -7.97 -7.93
N ASN A 72 -1.25 -8.36 -8.98
CA ASN A 72 -1.82 -8.45 -10.32
C ASN A 72 -2.93 -9.50 -10.37
N SER A 73 -2.77 -10.63 -9.68
CA SER A 73 -3.80 -11.66 -9.62
C SER A 73 -5.07 -11.19 -8.93
N MET A 74 -4.96 -10.20 -8.06
CA MET A 74 -6.10 -9.57 -7.37
C MET A 74 -6.68 -8.39 -8.15
N GLY A 75 -6.13 -8.09 -9.34
CA GLY A 75 -6.58 -6.99 -10.17
C GLY A 75 -6.26 -5.62 -9.60
N VAL A 76 -5.20 -5.51 -8.82
CA VAL A 76 -4.84 -4.25 -8.16
C VAL A 76 -4.27 -3.25 -9.16
N LYS A 77 -4.84 -2.04 -9.12
CA LYS A 77 -4.31 -0.85 -9.80
C LYS A 77 -4.19 0.23 -8.75
N LEU A 78 -3.07 0.92 -8.72
CA LEU A 78 -2.85 1.91 -7.68
C LEU A 78 -2.25 3.20 -8.21
N LYS A 79 -2.49 4.27 -7.43
CA LYS A 79 -1.88 5.58 -7.61
C LYS A 79 -1.22 5.94 -6.28
N ILE A 80 -0.01 6.46 -6.35
CA ILE A 80 0.77 6.82 -5.18
C ILE A 80 0.99 8.32 -5.18
N TYR A 81 0.63 8.97 -4.07
CA TYR A 81 0.80 10.40 -3.90
C TYR A 81 1.75 10.67 -2.73
N SER A 82 2.62 11.64 -2.89
CA SER A 82 3.36 12.17 -1.75
C SER A 82 2.48 13.17 -1.00
N MET A 83 2.62 13.22 0.31
CA MET A 83 1.83 14.12 1.17
C MET A 83 2.76 15.05 1.93
N SER A 84 2.34 16.31 2.05
CA SER A 84 3.07 17.32 2.82
C SER A 84 2.14 17.96 3.83
N LEU A 85 2.69 18.28 5.00
CA LEU A 85 1.96 19.05 5.99
C LEU A 85 1.77 20.48 5.48
N ILE A 86 0.54 20.96 5.55
CA ILE A 86 0.22 22.36 5.27
C ILE A 86 0.08 23.07 6.60
N GLU A 87 0.99 24.00 6.85
CA GLU A 87 0.95 24.82 8.05
C GLU A 87 0.22 26.14 7.77
N ARG A 88 -0.57 26.57 8.74
CA ARG A 88 -1.32 27.81 8.65
C ARG A 88 -1.00 28.71 9.84
#